data_4488adb15476fa80278efd79e8c1a0d4
#
_entry.id   4488adb15476fa80278efd79e8c1a0d4
#
_cell.length_a   1.000
_cell.length_b   1.000
_cell.length_c   1.000
_cell.angle_alpha   90.00
_cell.angle_beta   90.00
_cell.angle_gamma   90.00
#
_symmetry.space_group_name_H-M   'P 1'
#
loop_
_entity.id
_entity.type
_entity.pdbx_description
1 polymer ?
#
loop_
_entity_poly.entity_id
_entity_poly.type
_entity_poly.pdbx_seq_one_letter_code
_entity_poly.pdbx_strand_id
1 'polypeptide(L)'
;FRSALTPSDPDDLAATFSDVERQFYESRYTAFIESQNERNAKIRHTERNRSIPDLLSSRKTCPEETIYQLGTKDDHASAEELLNIVTEFIDEFKGKFGEHVHVLDWALHLDESTPHIHERHVFDCENKYGEVAPQQEKALEALGFNLPDPDKPLSRRNNRKITFDAACRKMLFEIAKRHGLELEEEAEYGNRKYLEKQDFILAKQKEQLAAQQSKLDELTLKVNDMETLIDEVSAAAYDKAVEVVTDVVRTETRKEDMRMIEDTKKWVLSPERKAPQPTREYAAHRLDDVLNKFL
;
A
#
# COMPACT_ATOMS: atom_id res chain seq x y z
N PHE A 1 17.50 5.80 -3.27
CA PHE A 1 18.03 6.89 -4.11
C PHE A 1 18.28 8.09 -3.21
N ARG A 2 19.42 8.70 -3.28
CA ARG A 2 19.79 9.85 -2.45
C ARG A 2 20.11 11.06 -3.31
N SER A 3 20.14 12.25 -2.69
CA SER A 3 20.46 13.52 -3.35
C SER A 3 21.85 13.52 -4.00
N ALA A 4 22.16 14.59 -4.74
CA ALA A 4 23.45 14.79 -5.42
C ALA A 4 24.67 14.90 -4.48
N LEU A 5 24.49 14.82 -3.16
CA LEU A 5 25.56 14.60 -2.19
C LEU A 5 25.98 13.12 -2.10
N THR A 6 25.45 12.28 -3.02
CA THR A 6 25.92 10.90 -3.19
C THR A 6 27.41 10.93 -3.52
N PRO A 7 28.26 10.30 -2.72
CA PRO A 7 29.69 10.27 -2.96
C PRO A 7 29.98 9.64 -4.32
N SER A 8 31.02 10.11 -4.95
CA SER A 8 31.52 9.56 -6.23
C SER A 8 32.13 8.17 -6.09
N ASP A 9 32.23 7.63 -4.87
CA ASP A 9 32.79 6.31 -4.55
C ASP A 9 31.71 5.36 -4.03
N PRO A 10 31.52 4.15 -4.61
CA PRO A 10 30.58 3.15 -4.12
C PRO A 10 30.75 2.74 -2.67
N ASP A 11 31.95 2.88 -2.10
CA ASP A 11 32.24 2.57 -0.69
C ASP A 11 31.79 3.69 0.27
N ASP A 12 31.51 4.90 -0.23
CA ASP A 12 30.97 6.04 0.52
C ASP A 12 29.41 6.00 0.65
N LEU A 13 28.75 4.99 0.13
CA LEU A 13 27.31 4.77 0.27
C LEU A 13 26.83 4.58 1.73
N ALA A 14 27.75 4.62 2.69
CA ALA A 14 27.46 4.44 4.11
C ALA A 14 27.16 5.73 4.88
N ALA A 15 27.26 6.93 4.28
CA ALA A 15 26.94 8.17 4.98
C ALA A 15 25.45 8.22 5.32
N THR A 16 25.14 8.34 6.62
CA THR A 16 23.76 8.52 7.12
C THR A 16 23.36 9.99 7.05
N PHE A 17 22.05 10.27 7.19
CA PHE A 17 21.60 11.65 7.40
C PHE A 17 22.37 12.34 8.53
N SER A 18 22.59 11.64 9.64
CA SER A 18 23.34 12.18 10.79
C SER A 18 24.79 12.54 10.45
N ASP A 19 25.45 11.83 9.55
CA ASP A 19 26.81 12.14 9.13
C ASP A 19 26.84 13.41 8.28
N VAL A 20 25.91 13.55 7.34
CA VAL A 20 25.76 14.75 6.49
C VAL A 20 25.40 15.97 7.34
N GLU A 21 24.43 15.84 8.24
CA GLU A 21 24.02 16.88 9.18
C GLU A 21 25.21 17.36 10.03
N ARG A 22 25.95 16.43 10.62
CA ARG A 22 27.11 16.74 11.43
C ARG A 22 28.18 17.49 10.64
N GLN A 23 28.54 17.02 9.44
CA GLN A 23 29.52 17.68 8.57
C GLN A 23 29.10 19.11 8.21
N PHE A 24 27.83 19.29 7.86
CA PHE A 24 27.29 20.62 7.57
C PHE A 24 27.39 21.54 8.79
N TYR A 25 26.96 21.08 9.98
CA TYR A 25 26.99 21.87 11.20
C TYR A 25 28.42 22.22 11.63
N GLU A 26 29.34 21.27 11.53
CA GLU A 26 30.76 21.49 11.80
C GLU A 26 31.35 22.56 10.86
N SER A 27 31.09 22.48 9.57
CA SER A 27 31.62 23.45 8.61
C SER A 27 31.01 24.84 8.75
N ARG A 28 29.74 24.94 9.13
CA ARG A 28 28.99 26.19 9.07
C ARG A 28 28.85 26.92 10.41
N TYR A 29 28.76 26.18 11.53
CA TYR A 29 28.45 26.78 12.82
C TYR A 29 29.57 26.68 13.87
N THR A 30 30.74 26.11 13.56
CA THR A 30 31.86 26.03 14.51
C THR A 30 32.30 27.43 14.97
N ALA A 31 32.51 28.36 14.04
CA ALA A 31 32.91 29.74 14.37
C ALA A 31 31.89 30.46 15.29
N PHE A 32 30.58 30.25 15.05
CA PHE A 32 29.51 30.76 15.92
C PHE A 32 29.62 30.18 17.33
N ILE A 33 29.81 28.87 17.46
CA ILE A 33 29.92 28.19 18.75
C ILE A 33 31.13 28.67 19.52
N GLU A 34 32.28 28.74 18.86
CA GLU A 34 33.51 29.21 19.48
C GLU A 34 33.37 30.64 20.02
N SER A 35 32.85 31.58 19.21
CA SER A 35 32.60 32.95 19.61
C SER A 35 31.56 33.04 20.75
N GLN A 36 30.51 32.21 20.71
CA GLN A 36 29.52 32.16 21.80
C GLN A 36 30.15 31.67 23.11
N ASN A 37 30.94 30.63 23.06
CA ASN A 37 31.61 30.05 24.21
C ASN A 37 32.65 31.02 24.82
N GLU A 38 33.38 31.74 23.98
CA GLU A 38 34.27 32.80 24.45
C GLU A 38 33.53 33.91 25.17
N ARG A 39 32.35 34.36 24.63
CA ARG A 39 31.49 35.34 25.29
C ARG A 39 30.99 34.85 26.63
N ASN A 40 30.59 33.58 26.71
CA ASN A 40 30.14 32.95 27.95
C ASN A 40 31.28 32.89 28.99
N ALA A 41 32.50 32.57 28.59
CA ALA A 41 33.66 32.50 29.45
C ALA A 41 33.99 33.93 30.03
N LYS A 42 33.93 34.99 29.19
CA LYS A 42 34.20 36.35 29.61
C LYS A 42 33.20 36.85 30.70
N ILE A 43 31.96 36.37 30.65
CA ILE A 43 30.95 36.72 31.68
C ILE A 43 30.82 35.64 32.76
N ARG A 44 31.72 34.66 32.80
CA ARG A 44 31.80 33.54 33.77
C ARG A 44 30.54 32.63 33.78
N HIS A 45 29.96 32.43 32.59
CA HIS A 45 28.78 31.55 32.36
C HIS A 45 29.14 30.37 31.44
N THR A 46 30.22 29.64 31.76
CA THR A 46 30.69 28.51 30.97
C THR A 46 29.69 27.31 30.95
N GLU A 47 28.76 27.27 31.90
CA GLU A 47 27.64 26.32 31.90
C GLU A 47 26.68 26.49 30.69
N ARG A 48 26.76 27.62 29.98
CA ARG A 48 26.00 27.91 28.76
C ARG A 48 26.75 27.55 27.48
N ASN A 49 27.96 27.06 27.60
CA ASN A 49 28.73 26.63 26.45
C ASN A 49 28.02 25.52 25.72
N ARG A 50 28.13 25.53 24.41
CA ARG A 50 27.53 24.55 23.52
C ARG A 50 28.58 23.92 22.60
N SER A 51 28.24 22.76 22.07
CA SER A 51 28.98 22.02 21.05
C SER A 51 28.09 21.76 19.85
N ILE A 52 28.64 21.25 18.75
CA ILE A 52 27.87 20.80 17.58
C ILE A 52 26.83 19.74 17.96
N PRO A 53 27.16 18.69 18.74
CA PRO A 53 26.14 17.74 19.22
C PRO A 53 24.99 18.38 20.00
N ASP A 54 25.25 19.46 20.75
CA ASP A 54 24.20 20.18 21.48
C ASP A 54 23.23 20.93 20.53
N LEU A 55 23.74 21.46 19.40
CA LEU A 55 22.89 22.04 18.37
C LEU A 55 22.06 21.00 17.67
N LEU A 56 22.64 19.86 17.30
CA LEU A 56 21.96 18.77 16.62
C LEU A 56 20.89 18.07 17.47
N SER A 57 21.06 18.04 18.80
CA SER A 57 20.10 17.43 19.73
C SER A 57 18.98 18.37 20.19
N SER A 58 19.18 19.68 20.02
CA SER A 58 18.23 20.69 20.49
C SER A 58 17.08 20.87 19.50
N ARG A 59 15.83 20.73 19.96
CA ARG A 59 14.61 20.96 19.15
C ARG A 59 14.51 22.33 18.48
N LYS A 60 15.33 23.30 18.90
CA LYS A 60 15.32 24.66 18.34
C LYS A 60 16.36 24.88 17.26
N THR A 61 17.33 23.99 17.17
CA THR A 61 18.52 24.17 16.33
C THR A 61 18.87 22.93 15.52
N CYS A 62 18.23 21.78 15.76
CA CYS A 62 18.42 20.57 14.95
C CYS A 62 17.85 20.75 13.55
N PRO A 63 18.29 19.98 12.57
CA PRO A 63 17.64 19.90 11.27
C PRO A 63 16.17 19.51 11.40
N GLU A 64 15.34 20.04 10.52
CA GLU A 64 13.95 19.62 10.37
C GLU A 64 13.85 18.52 9.32
N GLU A 65 12.82 17.72 9.43
CA GLU A 65 12.46 16.71 8.46
C GLU A 65 11.16 17.09 7.75
N THR A 66 11.17 16.99 6.44
CA THR A 66 9.95 17.05 5.62
C THR A 66 9.77 15.72 4.89
N ILE A 67 8.54 15.23 4.88
CA ILE A 67 8.16 14.03 4.13
C ILE A 67 7.29 14.46 2.96
N TYR A 68 7.72 14.13 1.73
CA TYR A 68 6.98 14.37 0.51
C TYR A 68 6.34 13.07 0.04
N GLN A 69 5.02 13.07 -0.02
CA GLN A 69 4.19 11.99 -0.55
C GLN A 69 3.08 12.60 -1.40
N LEU A 70 2.82 12.03 -2.56
CA LEU A 70 1.77 12.48 -3.47
C LEU A 70 0.70 11.40 -3.61
N GLY A 71 -0.50 11.69 -3.13
CA GLY A 71 -1.62 10.76 -3.12
C GLY A 71 -1.80 9.99 -1.82
N THR A 72 -2.63 8.95 -1.88
CA THR A 72 -3.04 8.10 -0.77
C THR A 72 -2.41 6.70 -0.88
N LYS A 73 -2.73 5.79 0.03
CA LYS A 73 -2.26 4.40 -0.03
C LYS A 73 -2.77 3.66 -1.27
N ASP A 74 -4.00 3.96 -1.70
CA ASP A 74 -4.69 3.22 -2.78
C ASP A 74 -4.56 3.91 -4.14
N ASP A 75 -4.21 5.21 -4.14
CA ASP A 75 -4.01 6.03 -5.34
C ASP A 75 -2.88 7.03 -5.07
N HIS A 76 -1.70 6.78 -5.60
CA HIS A 76 -0.50 7.58 -5.40
C HIS A 76 0.34 7.68 -6.67
N ALA A 77 1.16 8.73 -6.76
CA ALA A 77 2.16 8.87 -7.79
C ALA A 77 3.17 7.71 -7.76
N SER A 78 3.64 7.30 -8.93
CA SER A 78 4.74 6.35 -9.01
C SER A 78 6.02 6.90 -8.39
N ALA A 79 6.96 6.03 -8.05
CA ALA A 79 8.25 6.45 -7.51
C ALA A 79 9.03 7.38 -8.45
N GLU A 80 8.92 7.18 -9.76
CA GLU A 80 9.58 8.00 -10.79
C GLU A 80 8.92 9.38 -10.89
N GLU A 81 7.59 9.45 -10.90
CA GLU A 81 6.86 10.72 -10.89
C GLU A 81 7.15 11.53 -9.63
N LEU A 82 7.08 10.88 -8.46
CA LEU A 82 7.42 11.52 -7.18
C LEU A 82 8.86 12.06 -7.20
N LEU A 83 9.82 11.27 -7.68
CA LEU A 83 11.22 11.68 -7.75
C LEU A 83 11.39 12.92 -8.65
N ASN A 84 10.81 12.92 -9.84
CA ASN A 84 10.90 14.03 -10.78
C ASN A 84 10.28 15.30 -10.19
N ILE A 85 9.08 15.19 -9.61
CA ILE A 85 8.37 16.33 -9.01
C ILE A 85 9.13 16.90 -7.82
N VAL A 86 9.60 16.05 -6.91
CA VAL A 86 10.30 16.52 -5.70
C VAL A 86 11.68 17.05 -6.03
N THR A 87 12.37 16.50 -7.04
CA THR A 87 13.66 17.06 -7.49
C THR A 87 13.46 18.47 -8.06
N GLU A 88 12.48 18.68 -8.92
CA GLU A 88 12.14 20.01 -9.43
C GLU A 88 11.74 20.98 -8.30
N PHE A 89 10.96 20.46 -7.34
CA PHE A 89 10.61 21.24 -6.14
C PHE A 89 11.85 21.67 -5.33
N ILE A 90 12.77 20.74 -5.07
CA ILE A 90 13.99 21.03 -4.30
C ILE A 90 14.87 22.07 -5.03
N ASP A 91 14.93 22.02 -6.35
CA ASP A 91 15.69 23.00 -7.14
C ASP A 91 15.04 24.39 -7.08
N GLU A 92 13.72 24.49 -7.26
CA GLU A 92 13.00 25.76 -7.07
C GLU A 92 13.10 26.26 -5.61
N PHE A 93 13.01 25.35 -4.64
CA PHE A 93 13.10 25.64 -3.22
C PHE A 93 14.46 26.26 -2.88
N LYS A 94 15.55 25.62 -3.34
CA LYS A 94 16.92 26.14 -3.18
C LYS A 94 17.10 27.50 -3.86
N GLY A 95 16.51 27.69 -5.03
CA GLY A 95 16.56 28.95 -5.75
C GLY A 95 15.84 30.10 -5.02
N LYS A 96 14.73 29.81 -4.34
CA LYS A 96 13.91 30.81 -3.64
C LYS A 96 14.35 31.07 -2.21
N PHE A 97 14.77 30.04 -1.49
CA PHE A 97 14.96 30.09 -0.03
C PHE A 97 16.37 29.74 0.43
N GLY A 98 17.25 29.32 -0.49
CA GLY A 98 18.58 28.81 -0.19
C GLY A 98 19.55 29.82 0.49
N GLU A 99 19.17 31.07 0.58
CA GLU A 99 19.89 32.06 1.39
C GLU A 99 19.80 31.76 2.90
N HIS A 100 18.65 31.25 3.34
CA HIS A 100 18.33 31.02 4.74
C HIS A 100 17.81 29.61 5.07
N VAL A 101 17.57 28.77 4.06
CA VAL A 101 17.12 27.39 4.23
C VAL A 101 18.01 26.45 3.43
N HIS A 102 18.74 25.61 4.14
CA HIS A 102 19.73 24.72 3.52
C HIS A 102 19.21 23.26 3.53
N VAL A 103 18.89 22.74 2.36
CA VAL A 103 18.62 21.31 2.18
C VAL A 103 19.91 20.53 2.34
N LEU A 104 19.96 19.67 3.33
CA LEU A 104 21.16 18.90 3.71
C LEU A 104 21.26 17.61 2.92
N ASP A 105 20.18 16.83 2.95
CA ASP A 105 20.11 15.53 2.28
C ASP A 105 18.65 15.12 2.08
N TRP A 106 18.39 14.17 1.19
CA TRP A 106 17.09 13.55 1.02
C TRP A 106 17.22 12.11 0.50
N ALA A 107 16.25 11.27 0.82
CA ALA A 107 16.22 9.86 0.40
C ALA A 107 14.81 9.45 -0.01
N LEU A 108 14.69 8.74 -1.14
CA LEU A 108 13.46 8.10 -1.59
C LEU A 108 13.32 6.74 -0.91
N HIS A 109 12.22 6.53 -0.22
CA HIS A 109 11.83 5.29 0.43
C HIS A 109 10.79 4.54 -0.38
N LEU A 110 11.01 3.22 -0.60
CA LEU A 110 10.17 2.31 -1.38
C LEU A 110 9.78 1.05 -0.59
N ASP A 111 10.17 0.98 0.66
CA ASP A 111 9.96 -0.17 1.55
C ASP A 111 8.63 -0.11 2.31
N GLU A 112 7.91 0.99 2.20
CA GLU A 112 6.57 1.17 2.74
C GLU A 112 5.48 1.07 1.64
N SER A 113 4.21 1.14 2.03
CA SER A 113 3.08 0.95 1.10
C SER A 113 2.93 2.04 0.03
N THR A 114 3.58 3.18 0.22
CA THR A 114 3.55 4.33 -0.70
C THR A 114 4.94 4.91 -0.85
N PRO A 115 5.40 5.24 -2.08
CA PRO A 115 6.65 5.95 -2.27
C PRO A 115 6.62 7.30 -1.56
N HIS A 116 7.69 7.63 -0.84
CA HIS A 116 7.83 8.93 -0.19
C HIS A 116 9.30 9.32 -0.06
N ILE A 117 9.54 10.62 0.04
CA ILE A 117 10.89 11.19 0.16
C ILE A 117 11.02 11.85 1.51
N HIS A 118 12.01 11.43 2.29
CA HIS A 118 12.47 12.13 3.47
C HIS A 118 13.52 13.17 3.07
N GLU A 119 13.35 14.40 3.49
CA GLU A 119 14.27 15.51 3.24
C GLU A 119 14.62 16.15 4.56
N ARG A 120 15.91 16.52 4.71
CA ARG A 120 16.46 17.19 5.88
C ARG A 120 16.95 18.58 5.50
N HIS A 121 16.50 19.61 6.25
CA HIS A 121 16.94 20.97 6.07
C HIS A 121 17.16 21.69 7.40
N VAL A 122 17.86 22.81 7.33
CA VAL A 122 18.08 23.70 8.47
C VAL A 122 17.84 25.15 8.07
N PHE A 123 17.24 25.91 8.97
CA PHE A 123 17.08 27.35 8.86
C PHE A 123 18.19 28.07 9.58
N ASP A 124 18.87 29.01 8.91
CA ASP A 124 19.85 29.85 9.57
C ASP A 124 19.75 31.33 9.18
N CYS A 125 20.27 32.14 10.05
CA CYS A 125 20.30 33.58 9.84
C CYS A 125 21.41 34.19 10.69
N GLU A 126 21.88 35.36 10.32
CA GLU A 126 22.80 36.11 11.15
C GLU A 126 22.14 36.51 12.47
N ASN A 127 22.89 36.30 13.54
CA ASN A 127 22.50 36.80 14.87
C ASN A 127 22.88 38.26 15.05
N LYS A 128 22.57 38.84 16.21
CA LYS A 128 22.91 40.26 16.53
C LYS A 128 24.41 40.59 16.55
N TYR A 129 25.27 39.59 16.41
CA TYR A 129 26.72 39.71 16.35
C TYR A 129 27.29 39.53 14.94
N GLY A 130 26.42 39.36 13.94
CA GLY A 130 26.82 39.06 12.55
C GLY A 130 27.29 37.66 12.33
N GLU A 131 26.96 36.70 13.22
CA GLU A 131 27.36 35.30 13.12
C GLU A 131 26.18 34.48 12.62
N VAL A 132 26.39 33.63 11.63
CA VAL A 132 25.38 32.69 11.13
C VAL A 132 25.12 31.60 12.16
N ALA A 133 23.85 31.43 12.54
CA ALA A 133 23.42 30.47 13.53
C ALA A 133 22.06 29.85 13.17
N PRO A 134 21.74 28.61 13.57
CA PRO A 134 20.43 28.03 13.36
C PRO A 134 19.35 28.85 14.08
N GLN A 135 18.44 29.45 13.30
CA GLN A 135 17.38 30.34 13.80
C GLN A 135 16.18 30.37 12.85
N GLN A 136 15.23 29.46 12.98
CA GLN A 136 14.09 29.32 12.08
C GLN A 136 13.24 30.62 11.95
N GLU A 137 12.77 31.19 13.05
CA GLU A 137 11.87 32.38 12.99
C GLU A 137 12.53 33.60 12.33
N LYS A 138 13.82 33.83 12.60
CA LYS A 138 14.56 34.91 11.97
C LYS A 138 14.87 34.67 10.50
N ALA A 139 15.21 33.45 10.15
CA ALA A 139 15.41 33.05 8.76
C ALA A 139 14.13 33.29 7.95
N LEU A 140 12.99 32.85 8.48
CA LEU A 140 11.69 33.06 7.83
C LEU A 140 11.25 34.53 7.78
N GLU A 141 11.61 35.31 8.79
CA GLU A 141 11.40 36.77 8.78
C GLU A 141 12.26 37.44 7.69
N ALA A 142 13.52 37.05 7.56
CA ALA A 142 14.43 37.57 6.53
C ALA A 142 13.95 37.19 5.12
N LEU A 143 13.37 36.01 4.94
CA LEU A 143 12.71 35.59 3.70
C LEU A 143 11.36 36.25 3.42
N GLY A 144 10.90 37.15 4.32
CA GLY A 144 9.68 37.96 4.14
C GLY A 144 8.38 37.22 4.52
N PHE A 145 8.44 36.09 5.23
CA PHE A 145 7.24 35.42 5.72
C PHE A 145 6.64 36.17 6.94
N ASN A 146 5.35 36.39 6.90
CA ASN A 146 4.60 37.03 8.00
C ASN A 146 3.93 35.98 8.89
N LEU A 147 3.54 36.39 10.09
CA LEU A 147 2.67 35.62 10.95
C LEU A 147 1.29 35.42 10.27
N PRO A 148 0.61 34.27 10.45
CA PRO A 148 -0.77 34.12 9.98
C PRO A 148 -1.73 35.20 10.48
N ASP A 149 -1.54 35.59 11.72
CA ASP A 149 -2.28 36.71 12.37
C ASP A 149 -1.26 37.74 12.93
N PRO A 150 -0.99 38.82 12.21
CA PRO A 150 0.00 39.83 12.65
C PRO A 150 -0.36 40.53 13.97
N ASP A 151 -1.62 40.54 14.33
CA ASP A 151 -2.11 41.22 15.55
C ASP A 151 -1.93 40.35 16.81
N LYS A 152 -1.58 39.09 16.64
CA LYS A 152 -1.33 38.15 17.74
C LYS A 152 0.15 37.88 17.96
N PRO A 153 0.55 37.64 19.23
CA PRO A 153 1.94 37.30 19.52
C PRO A 153 2.34 35.95 18.91
N LEU A 154 3.65 35.79 18.69
CA LEU A 154 4.27 34.54 18.29
C LEU A 154 3.86 33.39 19.24
N SER A 155 3.37 32.27 18.67
CA SER A 155 2.94 31.12 19.42
C SER A 155 3.02 29.84 18.55
N ARG A 156 2.79 28.66 19.13
CA ARG A 156 2.72 27.41 18.38
C ARG A 156 1.69 27.42 17.24
N ARG A 157 0.61 28.21 17.37
CA ARG A 157 -0.47 28.34 16.37
C ARG A 157 -0.40 29.61 15.55
N ASN A 158 0.60 30.45 15.79
CA ASN A 158 0.80 31.72 15.08
C ASN A 158 2.31 31.96 14.95
N ASN A 159 2.94 31.37 13.94
CA ASN A 159 4.37 31.48 13.65
C ASN A 159 4.60 31.49 12.14
N ARG A 160 5.76 31.94 11.71
CA ARG A 160 6.10 32.11 10.30
C ARG A 160 6.25 30.77 9.57
N LYS A 161 6.53 29.68 10.30
CA LYS A 161 6.61 28.34 9.70
C LYS A 161 5.29 27.90 9.06
N ILE A 162 4.14 28.30 9.64
CA ILE A 162 2.82 27.98 9.09
C ILE A 162 2.63 28.59 7.69
N THR A 163 3.01 29.87 7.53
CA THR A 163 2.90 30.55 6.22
C THR A 163 3.94 30.06 5.22
N PHE A 164 5.13 29.72 5.70
CA PHE A 164 6.17 29.08 4.90
C PHE A 164 5.73 27.70 4.39
N ASP A 165 5.23 26.84 5.27
CA ASP A 165 4.75 25.50 4.89
C ASP A 165 3.59 25.56 3.89
N ALA A 166 2.69 26.53 4.05
CA ALA A 166 1.61 26.76 3.10
C ALA A 166 2.15 27.16 1.71
N ALA A 167 3.19 28.03 1.67
CA ALA A 167 3.84 28.42 0.42
C ALA A 167 4.58 27.26 -0.24
N CYS A 168 5.30 26.45 0.55
CA CYS A 168 5.97 25.22 0.05
C CYS A 168 4.96 24.21 -0.48
N ARG A 169 3.87 23.97 0.24
CA ARG A 169 2.79 23.09 -0.23
C ARG A 169 2.19 23.57 -1.55
N LYS A 170 1.91 24.86 -1.67
CA LYS A 170 1.41 25.44 -2.91
C LYS A 170 2.39 25.27 -4.06
N MET A 171 3.68 25.51 -3.82
CA MET A 171 4.73 25.33 -4.83
C MET A 171 4.81 23.87 -5.30
N LEU A 172 4.80 22.91 -4.38
CA LEU A 172 4.79 21.48 -4.72
C LEU A 172 3.53 21.10 -5.50
N PHE A 173 2.37 21.62 -5.11
CA PHE A 173 1.11 21.41 -5.82
C PHE A 173 1.16 21.92 -7.27
N GLU A 174 1.68 23.12 -7.49
CA GLU A 174 1.81 23.68 -8.85
C GLU A 174 2.79 22.90 -9.71
N ILE A 175 3.87 22.39 -9.12
CA ILE A 175 4.81 21.49 -9.82
C ILE A 175 4.13 20.17 -10.17
N ALA A 176 3.48 19.52 -9.22
CA ALA A 176 2.77 18.26 -9.47
C ALA A 176 1.70 18.41 -10.58
N LYS A 177 1.00 19.54 -10.60
CA LYS A 177 0.04 19.87 -11.67
C LYS A 177 0.71 20.05 -13.03
N ARG A 178 1.91 20.65 -13.09
CA ARG A 178 2.71 20.73 -14.34
C ARG A 178 3.10 19.34 -14.88
N HIS A 179 3.30 18.39 -13.98
CA HIS A 179 3.57 16.98 -14.33
C HIS A 179 2.29 16.18 -14.64
N GLY A 180 1.11 16.82 -14.65
CA GLY A 180 -0.15 16.21 -15.05
C GLY A 180 -0.90 15.47 -13.96
N LEU A 181 -0.49 15.63 -12.69
CA LEU A 181 -1.23 15.04 -11.56
C LEU A 181 -2.45 15.90 -11.22
N GLU A 182 -3.60 15.25 -11.10
CA GLU A 182 -4.82 15.86 -10.58
C GLU A 182 -4.85 15.67 -9.05
N LEU A 183 -4.47 16.71 -8.31
CA LEU A 183 -4.45 16.71 -6.86
C LEU A 183 -5.52 17.65 -6.32
N GLU A 184 -6.11 17.28 -5.17
CA GLU A 184 -7.04 18.15 -4.48
C GLU A 184 -6.30 19.37 -3.86
N GLU A 185 -6.81 20.56 -4.16
CA GLU A 185 -6.19 21.83 -3.73
C GLU A 185 -6.33 22.03 -2.20
N GLU A 186 -7.46 21.61 -1.63
CA GLU A 186 -7.69 21.71 -0.20
C GLU A 186 -7.06 20.54 0.56
N ALA A 187 -6.47 20.86 1.72
CA ALA A 187 -5.89 19.85 2.59
C ALA A 187 -6.99 19.05 3.29
N GLU A 188 -7.11 17.77 2.98
CA GLU A 188 -7.91 16.87 3.82
C GLU A 188 -7.22 16.64 5.16
N TYR A 189 -7.74 17.30 6.20
CA TYR A 189 -7.35 17.00 7.57
C TYR A 189 -8.15 15.77 8.04
N GLY A 190 -7.61 14.56 7.79
CA GLY A 190 -8.15 13.38 8.43
C GLY A 190 -8.16 13.61 9.94
N ASN A 191 -9.32 13.51 10.58
CA ASN A 191 -9.52 13.64 12.04
C ASN A 191 -8.81 12.52 12.85
N ARG A 192 -7.69 11.98 12.33
CA ARG A 192 -6.90 10.96 12.99
C ARG A 192 -5.99 11.61 14.01
N LYS A 193 -6.06 11.14 15.26
CA LYS A 193 -5.07 11.51 16.27
C LYS A 193 -3.69 11.10 15.77
N TYR A 194 -2.72 12.02 15.85
CA TYR A 194 -1.31 11.67 15.65
C TYR A 194 -0.95 10.55 16.62
N LEU A 195 -0.56 9.42 16.07
CA LEU A 195 0.01 8.29 16.80
C LEU A 195 1.53 8.34 16.60
N GLU A 196 2.28 8.13 17.66
CA GLU A 196 3.73 7.91 17.51
C GLU A 196 3.96 6.67 16.62
N LYS A 197 5.08 6.65 15.88
CA LYS A 197 5.36 5.59 14.88
C LYS A 197 5.16 4.17 15.42
N GLN A 198 5.53 3.91 16.67
CA GLN A 198 5.34 2.61 17.32
C GLN A 198 3.86 2.29 17.60
N ASP A 199 3.09 3.26 18.05
CA ASP A 199 1.65 3.08 18.32
C ASP A 199 0.87 2.89 17.01
N PHE A 200 1.27 3.56 15.93
CA PHE A 200 0.70 3.35 14.59
C PHE A 200 1.00 1.94 14.07
N ILE A 201 2.24 1.47 14.20
CA ILE A 201 2.64 0.12 13.80
C ILE A 201 1.86 -0.93 14.61
N LEU A 202 1.75 -0.75 15.93
CA LEU A 202 0.98 -1.64 16.80
C LEU A 202 -0.52 -1.65 16.46
N ALA A 203 -1.11 -0.49 16.17
CA ALA A 203 -2.50 -0.39 15.75
C ALA A 203 -2.74 -1.13 14.43
N LYS A 204 -1.85 -0.95 13.45
CA LYS A 204 -1.92 -1.62 12.14
C LYS A 204 -1.71 -3.14 12.25
N GLN A 205 -0.79 -3.58 13.10
CA GLN A 205 -0.58 -5.01 13.39
C GLN A 205 -1.80 -5.64 14.07
N LYS A 206 -2.46 -4.94 15.00
CA LYS A 206 -3.71 -5.41 15.63
C LYS A 206 -4.84 -5.53 14.62
N GLU A 207 -4.97 -4.59 13.71
CA GLU A 207 -5.98 -4.63 12.65
C GLU A 207 -5.74 -5.82 11.71
N GLN A 208 -4.49 -6.04 11.28
CA GLN A 208 -4.11 -7.19 10.46
C GLN A 208 -4.35 -8.52 11.17
N LEU A 209 -4.03 -8.61 12.46
CA LEU A 209 -4.27 -9.80 13.29
C LEU A 209 -5.77 -10.09 13.41
N ALA A 210 -6.60 -9.08 13.63
CA ALA A 210 -8.05 -9.23 13.69
C ALA A 210 -8.63 -9.70 12.34
N ALA A 211 -8.15 -9.17 11.22
CA ALA A 211 -8.56 -9.61 9.89
C ALA A 211 -8.12 -11.06 9.59
N GLN A 212 -6.91 -11.44 9.98
CA GLN A 212 -6.42 -12.82 9.85
C GLN A 212 -7.21 -13.78 10.73
N GLN A 213 -7.55 -13.39 11.97
CA GLN A 213 -8.36 -14.21 12.87
C GLN A 213 -9.77 -14.43 12.30
N SER A 214 -10.41 -13.39 11.79
CA SER A 214 -11.72 -13.50 11.15
C SER A 214 -11.69 -14.46 9.94
N LYS A 215 -10.63 -14.39 9.14
CA LYS A 215 -10.45 -15.29 7.99
C LYS A 215 -10.18 -16.73 8.43
N LEU A 216 -9.45 -16.92 9.52
CA LEU A 216 -9.21 -18.23 10.13
C LEU A 216 -10.52 -18.84 10.66
N ASP A 217 -11.34 -18.03 11.32
CA ASP A 217 -12.65 -18.46 11.87
C ASP A 217 -13.60 -18.85 10.73
N GLU A 218 -13.61 -18.09 9.62
CA GLU A 218 -14.39 -18.43 8.41
C GLU A 218 -13.91 -19.75 7.77
N LEU A 219 -12.59 -19.94 7.65
CA LEU A 219 -12.01 -21.18 7.13
C LEU A 219 -12.29 -22.36 8.07
N THR A 220 -12.25 -22.17 9.38
CA THR A 220 -12.55 -23.20 10.37
C THR A 220 -14.02 -23.63 10.28
N LEU A 221 -14.94 -22.69 10.10
CA LEU A 221 -16.36 -22.99 9.83
C LEU A 221 -16.52 -23.82 8.55
N LYS A 222 -15.83 -23.43 7.45
CA LYS A 222 -15.86 -24.20 6.19
C LYS A 222 -15.27 -25.60 6.33
N VAL A 223 -14.25 -25.78 7.17
CA VAL A 223 -13.66 -27.10 7.45
C VAL A 223 -14.61 -27.96 8.29
N ASN A 224 -15.26 -27.38 9.29
CA ASN A 224 -16.23 -28.11 10.12
C ASN A 224 -17.49 -28.52 9.34
N ASP A 225 -17.90 -27.73 8.33
CA ASP A 225 -18.98 -28.09 7.39
C ASP A 225 -18.54 -29.08 6.30
N MET A 226 -17.26 -29.39 6.19
CA MET A 226 -16.73 -30.25 5.13
C MET A 226 -17.18 -31.71 5.27
N GLU A 227 -17.36 -32.21 6.51
CA GLU A 227 -17.91 -33.56 6.74
C GLU A 227 -19.36 -33.61 6.25
N THR A 228 -20.18 -32.59 6.57
CA THR A 228 -21.57 -32.49 6.09
C THR A 228 -21.63 -32.40 4.55
N LEU A 229 -20.73 -31.61 3.95
CA LEU A 229 -20.62 -31.49 2.49
C LEU A 229 -20.17 -32.79 1.81
N ILE A 230 -19.27 -33.55 2.43
CA ILE A 230 -18.82 -34.85 1.93
C ILE A 230 -19.98 -35.86 1.97
N ASP A 231 -20.76 -35.87 3.06
CA ASP A 231 -21.93 -36.73 3.20
C ASP A 231 -23.02 -36.37 2.18
N GLU A 232 -23.31 -35.09 1.98
CA GLU A 232 -24.27 -34.62 0.97
C GLU A 232 -23.84 -34.96 -0.46
N VAL A 233 -22.56 -34.71 -0.81
CA VAL A 233 -22.02 -35.05 -2.14
C VAL A 233 -21.97 -36.54 -2.36
N SER A 234 -21.61 -37.30 -1.32
CA SER A 234 -21.59 -38.79 -1.41
C SER A 234 -22.99 -39.37 -1.60
N ALA A 235 -24.00 -38.83 -0.88
CA ALA A 235 -25.39 -39.21 -1.05
C ALA A 235 -25.90 -38.88 -2.45
N ALA A 236 -25.66 -37.67 -2.93
CA ALA A 236 -26.05 -37.24 -4.27
C ALA A 236 -25.36 -38.04 -5.38
N ALA A 237 -24.08 -38.36 -5.21
CA ALA A 237 -23.33 -39.19 -6.16
C ALA A 237 -23.87 -40.63 -6.18
N TYR A 238 -24.22 -41.19 -5.00
CA TYR A 238 -24.81 -42.53 -4.89
C TYR A 238 -26.17 -42.57 -5.57
N ASP A 239 -27.05 -41.63 -5.29
CA ASP A 239 -28.38 -41.56 -5.89
C ASP A 239 -28.30 -41.42 -7.41
N LYS A 240 -27.37 -40.61 -7.92
CA LYS A 240 -27.14 -40.48 -9.35
C LYS A 240 -26.59 -41.75 -9.99
N ALA A 241 -25.70 -42.44 -9.30
CA ALA A 241 -25.17 -43.75 -9.77
C ALA A 241 -26.27 -44.80 -9.82
N VAL A 242 -27.12 -44.86 -8.78
CA VAL A 242 -28.29 -45.80 -8.75
C VAL A 242 -29.26 -45.47 -9.89
N GLU A 243 -29.58 -44.20 -10.14
CA GLU A 243 -30.44 -43.76 -11.25
C GLU A 243 -29.85 -44.25 -12.60
N VAL A 244 -28.59 -43.96 -12.87
CA VAL A 244 -27.92 -44.33 -14.13
C VAL A 244 -27.86 -45.87 -14.31
N VAL A 245 -27.48 -46.60 -13.25
CA VAL A 245 -27.44 -48.06 -13.32
C VAL A 245 -28.83 -48.67 -13.56
N THR A 246 -29.84 -48.11 -12.86
CA THR A 246 -31.23 -48.56 -13.03
C THR A 246 -31.69 -48.35 -14.47
N ASP A 247 -31.41 -47.15 -15.03
CA ASP A 247 -31.82 -46.85 -16.42
C ASP A 247 -31.05 -47.68 -17.45
N VAL A 248 -29.78 -47.95 -17.23
CA VAL A 248 -28.98 -48.82 -18.11
C VAL A 248 -29.48 -50.25 -18.05
N VAL A 249 -29.67 -50.81 -16.83
CA VAL A 249 -30.23 -52.19 -16.66
C VAL A 249 -31.59 -52.31 -17.31
N ARG A 250 -32.50 -51.32 -17.05
CA ARG A 250 -33.85 -51.33 -17.64
C ARG A 250 -33.79 -51.29 -19.18
N THR A 251 -32.87 -50.46 -19.72
CA THR A 251 -32.74 -50.28 -21.17
C THR A 251 -32.16 -51.58 -21.82
N GLU A 252 -31.13 -52.17 -21.23
CA GLU A 252 -30.50 -53.39 -21.76
C GLU A 252 -31.43 -54.60 -21.61
N THR A 253 -32.09 -54.75 -20.46
CA THR A 253 -33.12 -55.81 -20.29
C THR A 253 -34.23 -55.69 -21.33
N ARG A 254 -34.71 -54.47 -21.57
CA ARG A 254 -35.74 -54.20 -22.58
C ARG A 254 -35.27 -54.58 -23.99
N LYS A 255 -34.04 -54.29 -24.37
CA LYS A 255 -33.44 -54.70 -25.65
C LYS A 255 -33.32 -56.21 -25.78
N GLU A 256 -32.92 -56.92 -24.72
CA GLU A 256 -32.82 -58.39 -24.71
C GLU A 256 -34.20 -59.01 -24.86
N ASP A 257 -35.21 -58.53 -24.12
CA ASP A 257 -36.57 -59.01 -24.21
C ASP A 257 -37.16 -58.83 -25.64
N MET A 258 -36.93 -57.65 -26.22
CA MET A 258 -37.35 -57.39 -27.60
C MET A 258 -36.70 -58.34 -28.60
N ARG A 259 -35.40 -58.56 -28.45
CA ARG A 259 -34.61 -59.51 -29.29
C ARG A 259 -35.11 -60.94 -29.17
N MET A 260 -35.44 -61.38 -27.94
CA MET A 260 -35.97 -62.69 -27.66
C MET A 260 -37.33 -62.94 -28.31
N ILE A 261 -38.19 -61.85 -28.23
CA ILE A 261 -39.52 -61.90 -28.88
C ILE A 261 -39.38 -61.99 -30.41
N GLU A 262 -38.48 -61.16 -31.00
CA GLU A 262 -38.21 -61.25 -32.46
C GLU A 262 -37.68 -62.59 -32.91
N ASP A 263 -36.74 -63.16 -32.17
CA ASP A 263 -36.19 -64.47 -32.49
C ASP A 263 -37.22 -65.60 -32.32
N THR A 264 -38.10 -65.50 -31.31
CA THR A 264 -39.23 -66.37 -31.13
C THR A 264 -40.23 -66.23 -32.30
N LYS A 265 -40.49 -65.03 -32.76
CA LYS A 265 -41.33 -64.74 -33.93
C LYS A 265 -40.76 -65.38 -35.21
N LYS A 266 -39.44 -65.24 -35.48
CA LYS A 266 -38.72 -65.90 -36.59
C LYS A 266 -38.85 -67.41 -36.50
N TRP A 267 -38.67 -67.94 -35.30
CA TRP A 267 -38.78 -69.35 -35.05
C TRP A 267 -40.21 -69.87 -35.33
N VAL A 268 -41.26 -69.20 -34.90
CA VAL A 268 -42.67 -69.54 -35.14
C VAL A 268 -42.99 -69.54 -36.65
N LEU A 269 -42.49 -68.56 -37.39
CA LEU A 269 -42.74 -68.43 -38.84
C LEU A 269 -41.88 -69.34 -39.71
N SER A 270 -40.92 -70.05 -39.17
CA SER A 270 -40.05 -70.92 -39.94
C SER A 270 -40.83 -72.01 -40.70
N PRO A 271 -40.52 -72.26 -41.99
CA PRO A 271 -41.21 -73.25 -42.84
C PRO A 271 -41.14 -74.66 -42.33
N GLU A 272 -40.12 -74.99 -41.50
CA GLU A 272 -39.87 -76.33 -40.93
C GLU A 272 -40.87 -76.70 -39.84
N ARG A 273 -41.76 -75.82 -39.44
CA ARG A 273 -42.73 -76.06 -38.36
C ARG A 273 -43.93 -76.91 -38.88
N LYS A 274 -44.35 -77.88 -38.11
CA LYS A 274 -45.47 -78.77 -38.44
C LYS A 274 -46.84 -78.11 -38.29
N ALA A 275 -46.92 -76.91 -37.62
CA ALA A 275 -48.19 -76.20 -37.42
C ALA A 275 -48.68 -75.60 -38.74
N PRO A 276 -50.03 -75.55 -38.98
CA PRO A 276 -50.61 -74.92 -40.15
C PRO A 276 -50.24 -73.40 -40.23
N GLN A 277 -50.08 -72.92 -41.47
CA GLN A 277 -49.64 -71.55 -41.73
C GLN A 277 -50.51 -70.47 -41.02
N PRO A 278 -51.86 -70.54 -41.04
CA PRO A 278 -52.72 -69.59 -40.36
C PRO A 278 -52.46 -69.49 -38.84
N THR A 279 -52.16 -70.65 -38.22
CA THR A 279 -51.88 -70.70 -36.77
C THR A 279 -50.53 -70.07 -36.45
N ARG A 280 -49.53 -70.20 -37.32
CA ARG A 280 -48.22 -69.57 -37.17
C ARG A 280 -48.30 -68.07 -37.33
N GLU A 281 -49.05 -67.61 -38.31
CA GLU A 281 -49.31 -66.16 -38.56
C GLU A 281 -50.04 -65.52 -37.36
N TYR A 282 -51.05 -66.21 -36.83
CA TYR A 282 -51.75 -65.70 -35.63
C TYR A 282 -50.82 -65.61 -34.42
N ALA A 283 -49.94 -66.64 -34.20
CA ALA A 283 -49.00 -66.64 -33.13
C ALA A 283 -47.93 -65.51 -33.32
N ALA A 284 -47.48 -65.26 -34.54
CA ALA A 284 -46.57 -64.17 -34.86
C ALA A 284 -47.20 -62.79 -34.60
N HIS A 285 -48.48 -62.64 -34.97
CA HIS A 285 -49.24 -61.40 -34.73
C HIS A 285 -49.40 -61.11 -33.21
N ARG A 286 -49.62 -62.16 -32.39
CA ARG A 286 -49.67 -61.99 -30.93
C ARG A 286 -48.30 -61.60 -30.34
N LEU A 287 -47.19 -62.04 -30.92
CA LEU A 287 -45.85 -61.61 -30.53
C LEU A 287 -45.59 -60.16 -30.94
N ASP A 288 -46.14 -59.69 -32.08
CA ASP A 288 -46.10 -58.28 -32.47
C ASP A 288 -46.87 -57.40 -31.47
N ASP A 289 -48.05 -57.86 -31.00
CA ASP A 289 -48.81 -57.15 -29.98
C ASP A 289 -48.07 -57.00 -28.67
N VAL A 290 -47.22 -57.99 -28.33
CA VAL A 290 -46.36 -57.93 -27.16
C VAL A 290 -45.19 -56.97 -27.43
N LEU A 291 -44.55 -57.08 -28.60
CA LEU A 291 -43.39 -56.18 -28.98
C LEU A 291 -43.81 -54.73 -28.97
N ASN A 292 -45.02 -54.39 -29.47
CA ASN A 292 -45.56 -53.03 -29.49
C ASN A 292 -45.81 -52.41 -28.08
N LYS A 293 -45.82 -53.24 -27.03
CA LYS A 293 -45.89 -52.76 -25.64
C LYS A 293 -44.56 -52.37 -25.08
N PHE A 294 -43.46 -52.80 -25.74
CA PHE A 294 -42.10 -52.39 -25.37
C PHE A 294 -41.63 -51.12 -26.14
N LEU A 295 -42.31 -50.75 -27.20
CA LEU A 295 -42.07 -49.48 -27.90
C LEU A 295 -42.81 -48.33 -27.25
#